data_777a15f2dac36c3501355cffd5e0ecdc
#
_entry.id   777a15f2dac36c3501355cffd5e0ecdc
#
_cell.length_a   1.000
_cell.length_b   1.000
_cell.length_c   1.000
_cell.angle_alpha   90.00
_cell.angle_beta   90.00
_cell.angle_gamma   90.00
#
_symmetry.space_group_name_H-M   'P 1'
#
loop_
_entity.id
_entity.type
_entity.pdbx_description
1 polymer ?
#
loop_
_entity_poly.entity_id
_entity_poly.type
_entity_poly.pdbx_seq_one_letter_code
_entity_poly.pdbx_strand_id
1 'polypeptide(L)'
;MKMRAIQSRERIKGQLLLAISAEGVYILSAKTCFGGITMEKETLIVVGLGNPGTQYAHTRHNAGFDTLEMLCRKWGVTLNKNRCKGLLTETTVDGKRVVLCAPQTFMNLSGECVSELLNWYKVPLENLLIIYDDIDLPASRLRVRKSGSAGTHNGMRSIIANTPGQNFPRVRVGVGAKPDGWDLADWVLSKYTIREEQIAMQQAFERAADCVEDWVKNGIDHAMQEYNKTV
;
A
#
# COMPACT_ATOMS: atom_id res chain seq x y z
N MET A 1 35.21 18.22 -33.61
CA MET A 1 36.12 18.23 -32.44
C MET A 1 36.04 16.84 -31.80
N LYS A 2 37.13 16.06 -31.84
CA LYS A 2 37.16 14.63 -31.51
C LYS A 2 37.19 14.45 -29.97
N MET A 3 36.22 13.72 -29.42
CA MET A 3 36.27 13.26 -28.04
C MET A 3 37.27 12.09 -27.90
N ARG A 4 38.26 12.26 -27.04
CA ARG A 4 39.21 11.20 -26.65
C ARG A 4 38.57 10.33 -25.60
N ALA A 5 38.45 9.04 -25.86
CA ALA A 5 38.12 8.03 -24.87
C ALA A 5 39.33 7.78 -23.96
N ILE A 6 39.17 7.88 -22.66
CA ILE A 6 40.17 7.42 -21.68
C ILE A 6 39.75 6.01 -21.22
N GLN A 7 40.54 5.00 -21.69
CA GLN A 7 40.49 3.65 -21.12
C GLN A 7 41.37 3.63 -19.87
N SER A 8 40.81 3.30 -18.73
CA SER A 8 41.56 2.72 -17.63
C SER A 8 40.89 1.42 -17.20
N ARG A 9 41.60 0.31 -17.47
CA ARG A 9 41.27 -1.01 -16.94
C ARG A 9 41.77 -1.08 -15.50
N GLU A 10 40.85 -1.20 -14.53
CA GLU A 10 41.18 -1.84 -13.27
C GLU A 10 39.98 -2.68 -12.80
N ARG A 11 40.28 -3.94 -12.49
CA ARG A 11 39.36 -4.92 -11.93
C ARG A 11 39.23 -4.66 -10.45
N ILE A 12 38.03 -4.24 -10.00
CA ILE A 12 37.71 -4.25 -8.57
C ILE A 12 36.41 -5.02 -8.37
N LYS A 13 36.49 -6.07 -7.54
CA LYS A 13 35.34 -6.87 -7.12
C LYS A 13 34.42 -6.02 -6.25
N GLY A 14 33.16 -5.92 -6.64
CA GLY A 14 32.10 -5.49 -5.72
C GLY A 14 31.95 -3.99 -5.51
N GLN A 15 32.11 -3.13 -6.51
CA GLN A 15 31.87 -1.69 -6.39
C GLN A 15 30.69 -1.18 -7.21
N LEU A 16 29.91 -0.31 -6.56
CA LEU A 16 28.88 0.52 -7.16
C LEU A 16 29.50 1.42 -8.22
N LEU A 17 29.02 1.42 -9.45
CA LEU A 17 29.42 2.36 -10.48
C LEU A 17 28.55 3.62 -10.36
N LEU A 18 29.19 4.77 -10.11
CA LEU A 18 28.54 6.08 -10.15
C LEU A 18 28.69 6.65 -11.56
N ALA A 19 27.60 6.95 -12.24
CA ALA A 19 27.58 7.72 -13.47
C ALA A 19 27.14 9.15 -13.15
N ILE A 20 27.94 10.14 -13.55
CA ILE A 20 27.65 11.56 -13.39
C ILE A 20 27.32 12.12 -14.76
N SER A 21 26.11 12.66 -14.93
CA SER A 21 25.73 13.48 -16.08
C SER A 21 25.48 14.92 -15.65
N ALA A 22 25.31 15.82 -16.59
CA ALA A 22 25.02 17.24 -16.31
C ALA A 22 23.69 17.46 -15.57
N GLU A 23 22.88 16.42 -15.42
CA GLU A 23 21.55 16.46 -14.77
C GLU A 23 21.46 15.73 -13.42
N GLY A 24 22.56 15.14 -12.92
CA GLY A 24 22.57 14.50 -11.60
C GLY A 24 23.43 13.24 -11.47
N VAL A 25 23.54 12.72 -10.25
CA VAL A 25 24.27 11.52 -9.88
C VAL A 25 23.31 10.33 -9.83
N TYR A 26 23.54 9.29 -10.63
CA TYR A 26 22.74 8.07 -10.64
C TYR A 26 23.56 6.89 -10.09
N ILE A 27 22.92 6.09 -9.21
CA ILE A 27 23.51 4.86 -8.66
C ILE A 27 23.13 3.69 -9.56
N LEU A 28 24.12 3.09 -10.24
CA LEU A 28 23.93 1.91 -11.09
C LEU A 28 24.29 0.65 -10.32
N SER A 29 23.33 -0.24 -10.11
CA SER A 29 23.57 -1.59 -9.59
C SER A 29 24.23 -2.45 -10.68
N ALA A 30 25.33 -3.13 -10.34
CA ALA A 30 26.15 -3.90 -11.27
C ALA A 30 25.47 -5.21 -11.72
N LYS A 31 24.49 -5.11 -12.62
CA LYS A 31 24.11 -6.20 -13.52
C LYS A 31 24.03 -5.65 -14.96
N THR A 32 25.20 -5.31 -15.50
CA THR A 32 25.31 -4.92 -16.91
C THR A 32 25.49 -6.19 -17.75
N CYS A 33 24.41 -6.72 -18.29
CA CYS A 33 24.48 -7.52 -19.51
C CYS A 33 24.47 -6.55 -20.70
N PHE A 34 25.38 -6.71 -21.62
CA PHE A 34 25.44 -5.99 -22.88
C PHE A 34 24.09 -6.07 -23.61
N GLY A 35 23.47 -4.91 -23.85
CA GLY A 35 22.26 -4.83 -24.66
C GLY A 35 21.02 -4.27 -23.94
N GLY A 36 21.03 -2.99 -23.59
CA GLY A 36 19.86 -2.27 -23.10
C GLY A 36 19.81 -2.20 -21.56
N ILE A 37 19.84 -0.98 -21.03
CA ILE A 37 19.56 -0.71 -19.60
C ILE A 37 18.06 -0.93 -19.41
N THR A 38 17.66 -2.11 -18.96
CA THR A 38 16.29 -2.29 -18.44
C THR A 38 16.26 -1.65 -17.08
N MET A 39 15.71 -0.44 -16.99
CA MET A 39 15.33 0.16 -15.71
C MET A 39 14.33 -0.81 -15.05
N GLU A 40 14.69 -1.43 -13.92
CA GLU A 40 13.71 -2.16 -13.13
C GLU A 40 12.58 -1.19 -12.79
N LYS A 41 11.34 -1.54 -13.19
CA LYS A 41 10.18 -0.71 -12.89
C LYS A 41 10.05 -0.58 -11.38
N GLU A 42 9.87 0.64 -10.90
CA GLU A 42 9.52 0.88 -9.50
C GLU A 42 8.34 -0.01 -9.10
N THR A 43 8.49 -0.75 -8.01
CA THR A 43 7.44 -1.64 -7.50
C THR A 43 6.81 -1.01 -6.26
N LEU A 44 5.50 -0.87 -6.27
CA LEU A 44 4.69 -0.39 -5.17
C LEU A 44 3.79 -1.52 -4.68
N ILE A 45 3.60 -1.63 -3.37
CA ILE A 45 2.71 -2.62 -2.75
C ILE A 45 1.58 -1.90 -2.04
N VAL A 46 0.35 -2.28 -2.35
CA VAL A 46 -0.88 -1.81 -1.70
C VAL A 46 -1.53 -2.98 -0.99
N VAL A 47 -1.67 -2.88 0.31
CA VAL A 47 -2.32 -3.90 1.15
C VAL A 47 -3.58 -3.31 1.76
N GLY A 48 -4.73 -3.88 1.44
CA GLY A 48 -5.97 -3.60 2.17
C GLY A 48 -6.14 -4.59 3.30
N LEU A 49 -6.40 -4.11 4.52
CA LEU A 49 -6.62 -4.97 5.67
C LEU A 49 -8.08 -5.43 5.77
N GLY A 50 -8.28 -6.65 6.25
CA GLY A 50 -9.57 -7.28 6.44
C GLY A 50 -9.42 -8.71 6.97
N ASN A 51 -10.52 -9.32 7.36
CA ASN A 51 -10.60 -10.73 7.71
C ASN A 51 -11.17 -11.53 6.52
N PRO A 52 -10.57 -12.66 6.14
CA PRO A 52 -11.11 -13.52 5.10
C PRO A 52 -12.37 -14.26 5.57
N GLY A 53 -13.25 -14.57 4.64
CA GLY A 53 -14.50 -15.30 4.88
C GLY A 53 -15.74 -14.44 4.71
N THR A 54 -16.83 -15.08 4.23
CA THR A 54 -18.10 -14.40 3.90
C THR A 54 -18.79 -13.75 5.09
N GLN A 55 -18.57 -14.29 6.30
CA GLN A 55 -19.11 -13.72 7.54
C GLN A 55 -18.53 -12.34 7.85
N TYR A 56 -17.30 -12.03 7.41
CA TYR A 56 -16.64 -10.74 7.61
C TYR A 56 -16.81 -9.77 6.43
N ALA A 57 -17.39 -10.24 5.32
CA ALA A 57 -17.59 -9.40 4.13
C ALA A 57 -18.41 -8.15 4.47
N HIS A 58 -17.89 -6.99 4.07
CA HIS A 58 -18.49 -5.67 4.28
C HIS A 58 -18.73 -5.30 5.75
N THR A 59 -17.93 -5.85 6.66
CA THR A 59 -17.84 -5.34 8.04
C THR A 59 -16.95 -4.10 8.08
N ARG A 60 -17.05 -3.27 9.12
CA ARG A 60 -16.23 -2.08 9.30
C ARG A 60 -14.73 -2.41 9.25
N HIS A 61 -14.34 -3.55 9.83
CA HIS A 61 -12.96 -4.02 9.85
C HIS A 61 -12.42 -4.49 8.48
N ASN A 62 -13.32 -4.66 7.50
CA ASN A 62 -12.94 -5.01 6.12
C ASN A 62 -12.85 -3.80 5.17
N ALA A 63 -12.82 -2.57 5.70
CA ALA A 63 -12.73 -1.36 4.89
C ALA A 63 -11.53 -1.37 3.91
N GLY A 64 -10.41 -1.99 4.29
CA GLY A 64 -9.27 -2.19 3.39
C GLY A 64 -9.59 -3.14 2.24
N PHE A 65 -10.28 -4.26 2.49
CA PHE A 65 -10.72 -5.19 1.44
C PHE A 65 -11.72 -4.54 0.50
N ASP A 66 -12.71 -3.81 1.04
CA ASP A 66 -13.71 -3.11 0.23
C ASP A 66 -13.06 -2.04 -0.67
N THR A 67 -12.04 -1.33 -0.15
CA THR A 67 -11.25 -0.39 -0.98
C THR A 67 -10.46 -1.10 -2.08
N LEU A 68 -9.85 -2.26 -1.80
CA LEU A 68 -9.18 -3.06 -2.84
C LEU A 68 -10.15 -3.53 -3.92
N GLU A 69 -11.39 -3.86 -3.56
CA GLU A 69 -12.43 -4.22 -4.53
C GLU A 69 -12.71 -3.05 -5.48
N MET A 70 -12.82 -1.82 -4.97
CA MET A 70 -12.97 -0.62 -5.81
C MET A 70 -11.76 -0.41 -6.73
N LEU A 71 -10.53 -0.57 -6.22
CA LEU A 71 -9.32 -0.52 -7.04
C LEU A 71 -9.30 -1.58 -8.13
N CYS A 72 -9.66 -2.81 -7.81
CA CYS A 72 -9.72 -3.92 -8.76
C CYS A 72 -10.73 -3.62 -9.89
N ARG A 73 -11.90 -3.11 -9.54
CA ARG A 73 -12.92 -2.69 -10.54
C ARG A 73 -12.40 -1.55 -11.40
N LYS A 74 -11.80 -0.54 -10.80
CA LYS A 74 -11.27 0.65 -11.50
C LYS A 74 -10.15 0.29 -12.48
N TRP A 75 -9.26 -0.63 -12.10
CA TRP A 75 -8.11 -1.01 -12.93
C TRP A 75 -8.36 -2.25 -13.81
N GLY A 76 -9.57 -2.82 -13.77
CA GLY A 76 -9.94 -4.01 -14.56
C GLY A 76 -9.12 -5.24 -14.21
N VAL A 77 -8.73 -5.41 -12.94
CA VAL A 77 -7.94 -6.54 -12.45
C VAL A 77 -8.67 -7.33 -11.39
N THR A 78 -8.22 -8.54 -11.11
CA THR A 78 -8.81 -9.43 -10.10
C THR A 78 -7.73 -10.00 -9.22
N LEU A 79 -7.95 -10.02 -7.90
CA LEU A 79 -7.09 -10.74 -6.96
C LEU A 79 -7.27 -12.24 -7.18
N ASN A 80 -6.27 -12.92 -7.71
CA ASN A 80 -6.40 -14.33 -8.12
C ASN A 80 -5.14 -15.18 -7.87
N LYS A 81 -4.08 -14.59 -7.33
CA LYS A 81 -2.82 -15.30 -7.04
C LYS A 81 -2.67 -15.49 -5.54
N ASN A 82 -2.61 -16.73 -5.07
CA ASN A 82 -2.26 -17.04 -3.69
C ASN A 82 -0.74 -17.01 -3.51
N ARG A 83 -0.22 -16.04 -2.78
CA ARG A 83 1.20 -15.90 -2.44
C ARG A 83 1.38 -15.05 -1.18
N CYS A 84 2.47 -15.28 -0.43
CA CYS A 84 2.81 -14.48 0.75
C CYS A 84 1.64 -14.41 1.74
N LYS A 85 0.95 -15.53 1.99
CA LYS A 85 -0.25 -15.61 2.85
C LYS A 85 -1.34 -14.60 2.47
N GLY A 86 -1.40 -14.16 1.21
CA GLY A 86 -2.35 -13.19 0.69
C GLY A 86 -2.90 -13.59 -0.66
N LEU A 87 -4.07 -13.06 -0.99
CA LEU A 87 -4.64 -13.09 -2.32
C LEU A 87 -4.24 -11.79 -3.03
N LEU A 88 -3.48 -11.90 -4.12
CA LEU A 88 -2.89 -10.75 -4.76
C LEU A 88 -3.10 -10.73 -6.28
N THR A 89 -2.86 -9.56 -6.86
CA THR A 89 -2.68 -9.36 -8.31
C THR A 89 -1.57 -8.34 -8.56
N GLU A 90 -1.05 -8.34 -9.77
CA GLU A 90 -0.02 -7.40 -10.22
C GLU A 90 -0.51 -6.69 -11.46
N THR A 91 -0.33 -5.39 -11.51
CA THR A 91 -0.67 -4.55 -12.68
C THR A 91 0.40 -3.48 -12.91
N THR A 92 0.25 -2.73 -13.98
CA THR A 92 1.10 -1.56 -14.25
C THR A 92 0.22 -0.32 -14.30
N VAL A 93 0.54 0.66 -13.46
CA VAL A 93 -0.13 1.96 -13.41
C VAL A 93 0.93 3.03 -13.52
N ASP A 94 0.77 3.96 -14.44
CA ASP A 94 1.73 5.05 -14.70
C ASP A 94 3.19 4.56 -14.83
N GLY A 95 3.40 3.46 -15.57
CA GLY A 95 4.73 2.87 -15.77
C GLY A 95 5.31 2.10 -14.58
N LYS A 96 4.71 2.18 -13.38
CA LYS A 96 5.13 1.50 -12.16
C LYS A 96 4.44 0.13 -12.03
N ARG A 97 5.13 -0.85 -11.49
CA ARG A 97 4.55 -2.13 -11.10
C ARG A 97 3.79 -1.95 -9.78
N VAL A 98 2.51 -2.26 -9.76
CA VAL A 98 1.69 -2.19 -8.55
C VAL A 98 1.20 -3.58 -8.18
N VAL A 99 1.43 -3.98 -6.93
CA VAL A 99 0.96 -5.22 -6.33
C VAL A 99 -0.19 -4.89 -5.38
N LEU A 100 -1.39 -5.36 -5.67
CA LEU A 100 -2.53 -5.31 -4.75
C LEU A 100 -2.59 -6.60 -3.96
N CYS A 101 -2.77 -6.54 -2.65
CA CYS A 101 -2.84 -7.71 -1.80
C CYS A 101 -3.89 -7.58 -0.69
N ALA A 102 -4.75 -8.60 -0.58
CA ALA A 102 -5.64 -8.84 0.53
C ALA A 102 -5.06 -10.00 1.38
N PRO A 103 -4.54 -9.74 2.59
CA PRO A 103 -4.04 -10.80 3.48
C PRO A 103 -5.12 -11.87 3.71
N GLN A 104 -4.72 -13.14 3.63
CA GLN A 104 -5.61 -14.27 3.94
C GLN A 104 -5.35 -14.81 5.35
N THR A 105 -4.55 -14.12 6.12
CA THR A 105 -4.42 -14.26 7.57
C THR A 105 -5.61 -13.54 8.24
N PHE A 106 -5.91 -13.88 9.50
CA PHE A 106 -6.78 -13.02 10.28
C PHE A 106 -6.09 -11.68 10.60
N MET A 107 -6.89 -10.66 10.96
CA MET A 107 -6.43 -9.29 11.17
C MET A 107 -5.17 -9.18 12.05
N ASN A 108 -5.15 -9.89 13.18
CA ASN A 108 -4.04 -9.89 14.13
C ASN A 108 -2.75 -10.56 13.61
N LEU A 109 -2.79 -11.23 12.46
CA LEU A 109 -1.65 -11.88 11.79
C LEU A 109 -1.31 -11.22 10.44
N SER A 110 -1.89 -10.06 10.11
CA SER A 110 -1.65 -9.36 8.83
C SER A 110 -0.17 -9.04 8.59
N GLY A 111 0.61 -8.83 9.66
CA GLY A 111 2.05 -8.57 9.57
C GLY A 111 2.86 -9.71 8.96
N GLU A 112 2.43 -10.96 9.12
CA GLU A 112 3.09 -12.11 8.51
C GLU A 112 3.01 -12.03 6.96
N CYS A 113 1.83 -11.71 6.43
CA CYS A 113 1.63 -11.50 4.99
C CYS A 113 2.49 -10.33 4.49
N VAL A 114 2.45 -9.19 5.18
CA VAL A 114 3.19 -7.98 4.77
C VAL A 114 4.69 -8.21 4.79
N SER A 115 5.23 -8.89 5.82
CA SER A 115 6.65 -9.24 5.90
C SER A 115 7.09 -10.14 4.74
N GLU A 116 6.29 -11.15 4.40
CA GLU A 116 6.58 -12.01 3.26
C GLU A 116 6.53 -11.24 1.92
N LEU A 117 5.59 -10.29 1.75
CA LEU A 117 5.51 -9.44 0.56
C LEU A 117 6.77 -8.57 0.41
N LEU A 118 7.18 -7.87 1.47
CA LEU A 118 8.38 -7.04 1.46
C LEU A 118 9.63 -7.85 1.10
N ASN A 119 9.77 -9.04 1.69
CA ASN A 119 10.88 -9.94 1.41
C ASN A 119 10.86 -10.49 -0.02
N TRP A 120 9.67 -10.82 -0.54
CA TRP A 120 9.50 -11.36 -1.90
C TRP A 120 9.80 -10.32 -2.97
N TYR A 121 9.20 -9.12 -2.85
CA TYR A 121 9.33 -8.05 -3.85
C TYR A 121 10.55 -7.16 -3.61
N LYS A 122 11.22 -7.29 -2.45
CA LYS A 122 12.42 -6.53 -2.07
C LYS A 122 12.22 -5.02 -2.19
N VAL A 123 11.06 -4.53 -1.77
CA VAL A 123 10.73 -3.10 -1.78
C VAL A 123 11.00 -2.46 -0.42
N PRO A 124 11.41 -1.19 -0.39
CA PRO A 124 11.55 -0.43 0.84
C PRO A 124 10.16 -0.07 1.43
N LEU A 125 10.15 0.30 2.72
CA LEU A 125 8.88 0.57 3.44
C LEU A 125 8.09 1.75 2.85
N GLU A 126 8.74 2.73 2.27
CA GLU A 126 8.09 3.87 1.62
C GLU A 126 7.26 3.48 0.39
N ASN A 127 7.54 2.33 -0.20
CA ASN A 127 6.80 1.75 -1.33
C ASN A 127 5.68 0.81 -0.90
N LEU A 128 5.41 0.69 0.41
CA LEU A 128 4.29 -0.05 0.98
C LEU A 128 3.20 0.92 1.43
N LEU A 129 1.98 0.77 0.94
CA LEU A 129 0.81 1.51 1.41
C LEU A 129 -0.19 0.54 2.03
N ILE A 130 -0.64 0.85 3.26
CA ILE A 130 -1.65 0.07 3.98
C ILE A 130 -2.97 0.84 4.04
N ILE A 131 -4.08 0.16 3.74
CA ILE A 131 -5.45 0.69 3.84
C ILE A 131 -6.16 -0.05 4.96
N TYR A 132 -6.76 0.68 5.91
CA TYR A 132 -7.43 0.08 7.06
C TYR A 132 -8.51 1.00 7.65
N ASP A 133 -9.40 0.43 8.45
CA ASP A 133 -10.46 1.12 9.16
C ASP A 133 -9.94 1.91 10.36
N ASP A 134 -10.63 3.00 10.67
CA ASP A 134 -10.27 3.88 11.78
C ASP A 134 -11.53 4.37 12.52
N ILE A 135 -11.64 3.98 13.79
CA ILE A 135 -12.75 4.35 14.65
C ILE A 135 -12.66 5.76 15.23
N ASP A 136 -11.46 6.37 15.19
CA ASP A 136 -11.23 7.74 15.69
C ASP A 136 -11.57 8.79 14.63
N LEU A 137 -11.87 8.36 13.40
CA LEU A 137 -12.32 9.21 12.32
C LEU A 137 -13.83 9.09 12.12
N PRO A 138 -14.54 10.21 11.88
CA PRO A 138 -15.93 10.15 11.46
C PRO A 138 -16.11 9.20 10.26
N ALA A 139 -17.25 8.53 10.19
CA ALA A 139 -17.58 7.66 9.07
C ALA A 139 -17.36 8.38 7.72
N SER A 140 -16.87 7.67 6.71
CA SER A 140 -16.55 8.17 5.37
C SER A 140 -15.39 9.18 5.25
N ARG A 141 -14.76 9.58 6.34
CA ARG A 141 -13.59 10.46 6.30
C ARG A 141 -12.32 9.67 5.99
N LEU A 142 -11.44 10.26 5.20
CA LEU A 142 -10.11 9.70 4.93
C LEU A 142 -9.03 10.47 5.70
N ARG A 143 -7.98 9.75 6.06
CA ARG A 143 -6.77 10.33 6.62
C ARG A 143 -5.54 9.61 6.05
N VAL A 144 -4.77 10.32 5.26
CA VAL A 144 -3.53 9.82 4.65
C VAL A 144 -2.34 10.26 5.47
N ARG A 145 -1.39 9.35 5.73
CA ARG A 145 -0.17 9.61 6.50
C ARG A 145 1.02 8.87 5.90
N LYS A 146 2.23 9.45 6.01
CA LYS A 146 3.51 8.80 5.64
C LYS A 146 3.92 7.73 6.65
N SER A 147 3.56 7.92 7.92
CA SER A 147 3.94 7.06 9.03
C SER A 147 2.97 7.23 10.20
N GLY A 148 3.12 6.44 11.25
CA GLY A 148 2.35 6.59 12.49
C GLY A 148 2.27 5.29 13.28
N SER A 149 1.83 5.38 14.54
CA SER A 149 1.59 4.24 15.40
C SER A 149 0.39 3.40 14.94
N ALA A 150 0.24 2.23 15.55
CA ALA A 150 -0.88 1.34 15.28
C ALA A 150 -2.21 1.80 15.90
N GLY A 151 -2.17 2.66 16.91
CA GLY A 151 -3.33 2.97 17.72
C GLY A 151 -3.93 1.70 18.36
N THR A 152 -5.24 1.56 18.29
CA THR A 152 -5.96 0.37 18.76
C THR A 152 -6.09 -0.74 17.73
N HIS A 153 -5.67 -0.51 16.47
CA HIS A 153 -5.90 -1.42 15.34
C HIS A 153 -4.95 -2.62 15.36
N ASN A 154 -5.48 -3.83 15.58
CA ASN A 154 -4.69 -5.06 15.73
C ASN A 154 -3.88 -5.42 14.48
N GLY A 155 -4.42 -5.22 13.27
CA GLY A 155 -3.69 -5.46 12.02
C GLY A 155 -2.46 -4.56 11.90
N MET A 156 -2.58 -3.28 12.26
CA MET A 156 -1.46 -2.35 12.25
C MET A 156 -0.41 -2.70 13.31
N ARG A 157 -0.83 -3.16 14.50
CA ARG A 157 0.10 -3.68 15.53
C ARG A 157 0.90 -4.87 14.99
N SER A 158 0.21 -5.81 14.34
CA SER A 158 0.84 -6.97 13.72
C SER A 158 1.83 -6.56 12.64
N ILE A 159 1.49 -5.62 11.75
CA ILE A 159 2.39 -5.15 10.69
C ILE A 159 3.63 -4.51 11.30
N ILE A 160 3.49 -3.56 12.23
CA ILE A 160 4.63 -2.85 12.84
C ILE A 160 5.55 -3.83 13.59
N ALA A 161 5.00 -4.88 14.20
CA ALA A 161 5.78 -5.91 14.88
C ALA A 161 6.56 -6.83 13.92
N ASN A 162 6.14 -6.95 12.66
CA ASN A 162 6.73 -7.85 11.66
C ASN A 162 7.49 -7.12 10.54
N THR A 163 7.63 -5.79 10.63
CA THR A 163 8.35 -4.96 9.66
C THR A 163 9.49 -4.20 10.33
N PRO A 164 10.51 -3.70 9.58
CA PRO A 164 11.62 -2.93 10.16
C PRO A 164 11.23 -1.62 10.82
N GLY A 165 9.94 -1.27 10.87
CA GLY A 165 9.47 -0.04 11.49
C GLY A 165 8.06 0.35 11.06
N GLN A 166 7.70 1.59 11.36
CA GLN A 166 6.35 2.12 11.10
C GLN A 166 6.33 3.24 10.03
N ASN A 167 7.45 3.43 9.32
CA ASN A 167 7.61 4.51 8.33
C ASN A 167 7.15 4.05 6.95
N PHE A 168 5.87 3.71 6.83
CA PHE A 168 5.22 3.37 5.57
C PHE A 168 3.93 4.17 5.39
N PRO A 169 3.59 4.54 4.15
CA PRO A 169 2.32 5.17 3.77
C PRO A 169 1.08 4.40 4.24
N ARG A 170 0.04 5.14 4.62
CA ARG A 170 -1.25 4.56 5.02
C ARG A 170 -2.42 5.45 4.68
N VAL A 171 -3.53 4.82 4.30
CA VAL A 171 -4.85 5.42 4.15
C VAL A 171 -5.74 4.87 5.27
N ARG A 172 -6.19 5.76 6.16
CA ARG A 172 -7.14 5.45 7.22
C ARG A 172 -8.53 5.80 6.71
N VAL A 173 -9.43 4.84 6.72
CA VAL A 173 -10.84 5.01 6.32
C VAL A 173 -11.67 5.09 7.58
N GLY A 174 -12.28 6.22 7.83
CA GLY A 174 -13.14 6.44 9.00
C GLY A 174 -14.39 5.56 8.93
N VAL A 175 -14.63 4.80 9.99
CA VAL A 175 -15.80 3.92 10.14
C VAL A 175 -16.72 4.38 11.27
N GLY A 176 -16.41 5.54 11.87
CA GLY A 176 -17.16 6.12 12.98
C GLY A 176 -16.79 5.53 14.34
N ALA A 177 -17.00 6.34 15.36
CA ALA A 177 -16.73 5.97 16.74
C ALA A 177 -17.65 4.83 17.20
N LYS A 178 -17.10 3.98 18.06
CA LYS A 178 -17.86 2.93 18.74
C LYS A 178 -18.96 3.55 19.62
N PRO A 179 -20.23 3.14 19.48
CA PRO A 179 -21.29 3.61 20.37
C PRO A 179 -21.04 3.20 21.82
N ASP A 180 -21.59 3.98 22.75
CA ASP A 180 -21.53 3.65 24.19
C ASP A 180 -22.17 2.28 24.47
N GLY A 181 -21.50 1.52 25.32
CA GLY A 181 -21.96 0.18 25.71
C GLY A 181 -21.61 -0.95 24.76
N TRP A 182 -21.09 -0.67 23.56
CA TRP A 182 -20.62 -1.71 22.64
C TRP A 182 -19.21 -2.19 23.00
N ASP A 183 -18.92 -3.46 22.76
CA ASP A 183 -17.54 -3.94 22.69
C ASP A 183 -16.87 -3.45 21.38
N LEU A 184 -15.56 -3.19 21.43
CA LEU A 184 -14.83 -2.69 20.27
C LEU A 184 -14.77 -3.72 19.13
N ALA A 185 -14.56 -5.00 19.48
CA ALA A 185 -14.49 -6.05 18.47
C ALA A 185 -15.85 -6.25 17.81
N ASP A 186 -16.93 -6.23 18.57
CA ASP A 186 -18.29 -6.33 18.03
C ASP A 186 -18.60 -5.16 17.09
N TRP A 187 -18.18 -3.94 17.46
CA TRP A 187 -18.37 -2.77 16.61
C TRP A 187 -17.66 -2.90 15.26
N VAL A 188 -16.37 -3.18 15.25
CA VAL A 188 -15.60 -3.26 13.99
C VAL A 188 -15.98 -4.48 13.15
N LEU A 189 -16.49 -5.54 13.76
CA LEU A 189 -17.02 -6.72 13.07
C LEU A 189 -18.48 -6.58 12.63
N SER A 190 -19.15 -5.50 13.01
CA SER A 190 -20.52 -5.22 12.55
C SER A 190 -20.54 -4.66 11.12
N LYS A 191 -21.68 -4.86 10.44
CA LYS A 191 -21.93 -4.32 9.09
C LYS A 191 -22.62 -2.96 9.16
N TYR A 192 -22.56 -2.22 8.07
CA TYR A 192 -23.36 -1.02 7.89
C TYR A 192 -24.81 -1.42 7.62
N THR A 193 -25.74 -1.06 8.51
CA THR A 193 -27.15 -1.46 8.44
C THR A 193 -28.06 -0.37 7.87
N ILE A 194 -27.64 0.89 7.97
CA ILE A 194 -28.39 2.06 7.51
C ILE A 194 -28.03 2.35 6.07
N ARG A 195 -29.01 2.52 5.21
CA ARG A 195 -28.81 2.72 3.76
C ARG A 195 -27.94 3.93 3.44
N GLU A 196 -28.13 5.02 4.11
CA GLU A 196 -27.36 6.26 3.96
C GLU A 196 -25.89 6.05 4.34
N GLU A 197 -25.64 5.29 5.42
CA GLU A 197 -24.29 4.91 5.83
C GLU A 197 -23.62 4.01 4.79
N GLN A 198 -24.34 3.03 4.23
CA GLN A 198 -23.81 2.16 3.18
C GLN A 198 -23.37 2.96 1.96
N ILE A 199 -24.20 3.92 1.51
CA ILE A 199 -23.88 4.79 0.36
C ILE A 199 -22.66 5.67 0.67
N ALA A 200 -22.61 6.29 1.85
CA ALA A 200 -21.50 7.14 2.26
C ALA A 200 -20.18 6.35 2.34
N MET A 201 -20.24 5.12 2.87
CA MET A 201 -19.06 4.26 2.95
C MET A 201 -18.60 3.74 1.59
N GLN A 202 -19.52 3.42 0.69
CA GLN A 202 -19.16 3.06 -0.68
C GLN A 202 -18.40 4.21 -1.37
N GLN A 203 -18.90 5.45 -1.26
CA GLN A 203 -18.22 6.64 -1.77
C GLN A 203 -16.84 6.85 -1.11
N ALA A 204 -16.72 6.54 0.19
CA ALA A 204 -15.45 6.60 0.89
C ALA A 204 -14.44 5.57 0.35
N PHE A 205 -14.86 4.36 0.05
CA PHE A 205 -13.99 3.34 -0.55
C PHE A 205 -13.57 3.70 -1.98
N GLU A 206 -14.48 4.24 -2.79
CA GLU A 206 -14.16 4.79 -4.12
C GLU A 206 -13.13 5.93 -4.01
N ARG A 207 -13.34 6.87 -3.11
CA ARG A 207 -12.40 7.98 -2.84
C ARG A 207 -11.07 7.49 -2.29
N ALA A 208 -11.04 6.43 -1.46
CA ALA A 208 -9.82 5.81 -0.99
C ALA A 208 -9.06 5.12 -2.14
N ALA A 209 -9.77 4.50 -3.08
CA ALA A 209 -9.19 3.94 -4.29
C ALA A 209 -8.58 5.03 -5.19
N ASP A 210 -9.24 6.18 -5.34
CA ASP A 210 -8.71 7.36 -6.03
C ASP A 210 -7.43 7.88 -5.36
N CYS A 211 -7.42 7.93 -4.02
CA CYS A 211 -6.25 8.31 -3.23
C CYS A 211 -5.05 7.38 -3.47
N VAL A 212 -5.29 6.07 -3.55
CA VAL A 212 -4.23 5.11 -3.86
C VAL A 212 -3.68 5.31 -5.26
N GLU A 213 -4.55 5.53 -6.25
CA GLU A 213 -4.12 5.82 -7.62
C GLU A 213 -3.30 7.12 -7.70
N ASP A 214 -3.71 8.14 -6.97
CA ASP A 214 -2.99 9.40 -6.86
C ASP A 214 -1.61 9.22 -6.20
N TRP A 215 -1.53 8.43 -5.12
CA TRP A 215 -0.25 8.06 -4.53
C TRP A 215 0.68 7.36 -5.52
N VAL A 216 0.16 6.43 -6.33
CA VAL A 216 0.95 5.75 -7.35
C VAL A 216 1.49 6.74 -8.38
N LYS A 217 0.70 7.70 -8.82
CA LYS A 217 1.06 8.68 -9.86
C LYS A 217 1.93 9.82 -9.32
N ASN A 218 1.52 10.45 -8.23
CA ASN A 218 2.01 11.73 -7.76
C ASN A 218 2.75 11.66 -6.41
N GLY A 219 2.75 10.49 -5.75
CA GLY A 219 3.42 10.28 -4.48
C GLY A 219 2.59 10.66 -3.27
N ILE A 220 3.13 10.33 -2.08
CA ILE A 220 2.39 10.43 -0.82
C ILE A 220 2.08 11.87 -0.39
N ASP A 221 2.94 12.83 -0.72
CA ASP A 221 2.75 14.23 -0.34
C ASP A 221 1.53 14.84 -1.04
N HIS A 222 1.39 14.56 -2.33
CA HIS A 222 0.24 15.00 -3.12
C HIS A 222 -1.04 14.33 -2.61
N ALA A 223 -1.04 13.01 -2.41
CA ALA A 223 -2.18 12.30 -1.84
C ALA A 223 -2.60 12.84 -0.46
N MET A 224 -1.63 13.17 0.41
CA MET A 224 -1.92 13.81 1.71
C MET A 224 -2.56 15.19 1.55
N GLN A 225 -2.07 15.99 0.62
CA GLN A 225 -2.61 17.34 0.35
C GLN A 225 -4.05 17.29 -0.16
N GLU A 226 -4.36 16.35 -1.06
CA GLU A 226 -5.68 16.28 -1.70
C GLU A 226 -6.72 15.56 -0.84
N TYR A 227 -6.38 14.44 -0.21
CA TYR A 227 -7.36 13.57 0.45
C TYR A 227 -7.52 13.82 1.96
N ASN A 228 -6.68 14.66 2.57
CA ASN A 228 -6.87 15.11 3.96
C ASN A 228 -7.77 16.35 4.08
N LYS A 229 -8.12 17.01 2.97
CA LYS A 229 -9.04 18.15 2.98
C LYS A 229 -10.42 17.73 3.53
N THR A 230 -11.02 18.63 4.28
CA THR A 230 -12.42 18.45 4.70
C THR A 230 -13.30 18.68 3.47
N VAL A 231 -14.07 17.67 3.10
CA VAL A 231 -15.17 17.80 2.13
C VAL A 231 -16.43 18.06 2.90
#